data_253987799c508fdf47e9c175d40fe30b
#
_entry.id   253987799c508fdf47e9c175d40fe30b
#
_cell.length_a   1.000
_cell.length_b   1.000
_cell.length_c   1.000
_cell.angle_alpha   90.00
_cell.angle_beta   90.00
_cell.angle_gamma   90.00
#
_symmetry.space_group_name_H-M   'P 1'
#
loop_
_entity.id
_entity.type
_entity.pdbx_description
1 polymer ?
#
loop_
_entity_poly.entity_id
_entity_poly.type
_entity_poly.pdbx_seq_one_letter_code
_entity_poly.pdbx_strand_id
1 'polypeptide(L)'
;LLDEHGLGEWPDVRVQSPKLLGEYTAESITVLEWWEAIRKRPGMYVGTTENPNHMLHWAFRDRLAHIEETAGPRTVLVRLLPGDAVEIVDDWARYPVSEAGLNAACTELQRGLELPILAALSRRFEAEVWADGTWVRTEFEEGRLMTGPFESEGAMGSGTRLRFVPDPQIFGDTRTDPDWLATRLEELSVLDAGVRLTLESGSQTQTFFAPEGLADWVAGRVRTGSRIARGVVRASQERCEVAWAWVEAAESDVRGWVNGVHTQEGGTHVEALCEFLADHAPSPEHCLVAAVHVNMPHPRYESPIKGYLGSPEISPLVRLAAQTGLFEGS
;
A
#
# COMPACT_ATOMS: atom_id res chain seq x y z
N LEU A 1 15.82 -29.89 53.90
CA LEU A 1 14.77 -29.76 54.88
C LEU A 1 13.66 -28.96 54.23
N LEU A 2 12.57 -29.64 53.94
CA LEU A 2 11.35 -28.98 53.42
C LEU A 2 10.60 -28.40 54.61
N ASP A 3 10.08 -27.18 54.48
CA ASP A 3 9.17 -26.60 55.46
C ASP A 3 7.79 -27.27 55.42
N GLU A 4 6.91 -26.97 56.37
CA GLU A 4 5.58 -27.58 56.48
C GLU A 4 4.65 -27.32 55.29
N HIS A 5 5.10 -26.53 54.29
CA HIS A 5 4.35 -26.20 53.05
C HIS A 5 4.99 -26.72 51.78
N GLY A 6 6.14 -27.45 51.88
CA GLY A 6 6.73 -28.14 50.72
C GLY A 6 7.37 -27.23 49.64
N LEU A 7 7.62 -25.96 49.96
CA LEU A 7 8.28 -24.99 49.07
C LEU A 7 9.75 -24.89 49.45
N GLY A 8 10.66 -25.36 48.60
CA GLY A 8 12.10 -25.20 48.80
C GLY A 8 12.47 -23.70 48.73
N GLU A 9 13.37 -23.29 49.66
CA GLU A 9 13.95 -21.95 49.61
C GLU A 9 14.64 -21.73 48.29
N TRP A 10 14.22 -20.70 47.55
CA TRP A 10 14.91 -20.24 46.37
C TRP A 10 16.27 -19.62 46.77
N PRO A 11 17.38 -19.97 46.10
CA PRO A 11 18.66 -19.33 46.38
C PRO A 11 18.52 -17.80 46.18
N ASP A 12 19.07 -17.07 47.13
CA ASP A 12 19.09 -15.59 47.15
C ASP A 12 19.94 -15.09 45.93
N VAL A 13 19.30 -15.01 44.77
CA VAL A 13 19.90 -14.45 43.55
C VAL A 13 19.94 -12.95 43.76
N ARG A 14 21.05 -12.44 44.31
CA ARG A 14 21.33 -10.99 44.24
C ARG A 14 21.45 -10.60 42.76
N VAL A 15 20.32 -10.20 42.18
CA VAL A 15 20.30 -9.48 40.91
C VAL A 15 21.05 -8.16 41.15
N GLN A 16 22.31 -8.11 40.75
CA GLN A 16 22.99 -6.82 40.64
C GLN A 16 22.16 -6.01 39.63
N SER A 17 21.47 -5.01 40.13
CA SER A 17 20.78 -4.03 39.27
C SER A 17 21.79 -3.54 38.25
N PRO A 18 21.49 -3.64 36.94
CA PRO A 18 22.35 -3.05 35.95
C PRO A 18 22.51 -1.58 36.31
N LYS A 19 23.75 -1.08 36.36
CA LYS A 19 24.03 0.36 36.48
C LYS A 19 23.15 1.06 35.49
N LEU A 20 22.13 1.79 35.97
CA LEU A 20 21.33 2.69 35.18
C LEU A 20 22.30 3.63 34.48
N LEU A 21 22.40 3.47 33.13
CA LEU A 21 23.13 4.36 32.26
C LEU A 21 22.46 5.74 32.36
N GLY A 22 23.11 6.67 33.07
CA GLY A 22 22.77 8.08 33.12
C GLY A 22 21.37 8.42 33.65
N GLU A 23 21.26 9.36 34.54
CA GLU A 23 19.97 9.92 34.95
C GLU A 23 19.27 10.48 33.68
N TYR A 24 18.14 9.90 33.34
CA TYR A 24 17.23 10.44 32.32
C TYR A 24 16.62 11.71 32.89
N THR A 25 17.17 12.86 32.53
CA THR A 25 16.60 14.17 32.89
C THR A 25 15.78 14.71 31.73
N ALA A 26 14.83 15.59 32.00
CA ALA A 26 14.04 16.27 30.95
C ALA A 26 14.94 17.00 29.91
N GLU A 27 16.12 17.43 30.35
CA GLU A 27 17.14 18.09 29.51
C GLU A 27 17.82 17.13 28.52
N SER A 28 17.73 15.81 28.75
CA SER A 28 18.26 14.79 27.82
C SER A 28 17.31 14.47 26.68
N ILE A 29 16.08 15.01 26.69
CA ILE A 29 15.09 14.80 25.64
C ILE A 29 15.38 15.76 24.48
N THR A 30 15.86 15.21 23.36
CA THR A 30 16.00 15.96 22.12
C THR A 30 14.68 15.87 21.33
N VAL A 31 14.02 16.99 21.12
CA VAL A 31 12.88 17.06 20.20
C VAL A 31 13.44 17.04 18.78
N LEU A 32 13.05 16.03 18.01
CA LEU A 32 13.44 15.90 16.60
C LEU A 32 12.36 16.57 15.73
N GLU A 33 12.79 17.21 14.67
CA GLU A 33 11.91 17.58 13.56
C GLU A 33 11.30 16.31 12.93
N TRP A 34 10.14 16.43 12.32
CA TRP A 34 9.40 15.28 11.76
C TRP A 34 10.26 14.46 10.77
N TRP A 35 11.01 15.12 9.90
CA TRP A 35 11.88 14.48 8.91
C TRP A 35 13.11 13.83 9.56
N GLU A 36 13.66 14.39 10.63
CA GLU A 36 14.78 13.78 11.39
C GLU A 36 14.35 12.47 12.05
N ALA A 37 13.14 12.44 12.60
CA ALA A 37 12.58 11.24 13.22
C ALA A 37 12.44 10.11 12.19
N ILE A 38 11.95 10.40 10.97
CA ILE A 38 11.82 9.43 9.88
C ILE A 38 13.20 8.96 9.42
N ARG A 39 14.14 9.86 9.15
CA ARG A 39 15.50 9.55 8.69
C ARG A 39 16.30 8.75 9.71
N LYS A 40 16.08 8.97 11.00
CA LYS A 40 16.76 8.25 12.09
C LYS A 40 16.34 6.78 12.17
N ARG A 41 15.12 6.44 11.77
CA ARG A 41 14.55 5.08 11.83
C ARG A 41 13.75 4.75 10.56
N PRO A 42 14.36 4.80 9.37
CA PRO A 42 13.64 4.62 8.11
C PRO A 42 12.97 3.25 8.03
N GLY A 43 13.58 2.19 8.57
CA GLY A 43 13.02 0.84 8.59
C GLY A 43 11.66 0.74 9.30
N MET A 44 11.30 1.66 10.21
CA MET A 44 9.95 1.70 10.80
C MET A 44 8.87 2.06 9.79
N TYR A 45 9.23 2.75 8.71
CA TYR A 45 8.31 3.23 7.68
C TYR A 45 8.34 2.37 6.42
N VAL A 46 9.55 2.01 5.96
CA VAL A 46 9.72 1.28 4.70
C VAL A 46 10.09 -0.20 4.88
N GLY A 47 10.19 -0.68 6.13
CA GLY A 47 10.53 -2.06 6.48
C GLY A 47 12.03 -2.35 6.32
N THR A 48 12.56 -2.26 5.11
CA THR A 48 14.00 -2.43 4.81
C THR A 48 14.55 -1.23 4.06
N THR A 49 15.84 -0.97 4.25
CA THR A 49 16.59 0.05 3.51
C THR A 49 17.59 -0.56 2.51
N GLU A 50 17.51 -1.86 2.28
CA GLU A 50 18.38 -2.57 1.32
C GLU A 50 18.17 -2.11 -0.13
N ASN A 51 16.97 -1.62 -0.45
CA ASN A 51 16.67 -1.02 -1.74
C ASN A 51 15.54 0.01 -1.60
N PRO A 52 15.40 0.96 -2.55
CA PRO A 52 14.40 2.01 -2.50
C PRO A 52 13.00 1.58 -2.94
N ASN A 53 12.80 0.35 -3.43
CA ASN A 53 11.52 -0.14 -3.95
C ASN A 53 10.38 0.02 -2.94
N HIS A 54 10.68 -0.16 -1.65
CA HIS A 54 9.67 -0.03 -0.59
C HIS A 54 9.15 1.41 -0.38
N MET A 55 9.90 2.44 -0.83
CA MET A 55 9.37 3.82 -0.87
C MET A 55 8.21 3.95 -1.85
N LEU A 56 8.25 3.21 -2.97
CA LEU A 56 7.20 3.22 -3.98
C LEU A 56 5.87 2.68 -3.45
N HIS A 57 5.91 1.81 -2.45
CA HIS A 57 4.71 1.38 -1.73
C HIS A 57 3.93 2.56 -1.15
N TRP A 58 4.63 3.55 -0.56
CA TRP A 58 4.02 4.77 -0.05
C TRP A 58 3.52 5.66 -1.17
N ALA A 59 4.28 5.78 -2.26
CA ALA A 59 3.88 6.57 -3.41
C ALA A 59 2.58 6.08 -4.09
N PHE A 60 2.26 4.78 -3.99
CA PHE A 60 1.07 4.18 -4.58
C PHE A 60 -0.07 3.93 -3.59
N ARG A 61 0.24 3.75 -2.30
CA ARG A 61 -0.71 3.29 -1.30
C ARG A 61 -2.01 4.10 -1.27
N ASP A 62 -1.90 5.41 -1.17
CA ASP A 62 -3.07 6.26 -1.11
C ASP A 62 -3.56 6.73 -2.48
N ARG A 63 -2.72 6.65 -3.54
CA ARG A 63 -3.10 7.05 -4.89
C ARG A 63 -4.25 6.24 -5.42
N LEU A 64 -4.31 4.98 -5.04
CA LEU A 64 -5.26 4.02 -5.53
C LEU A 64 -6.45 3.86 -4.57
N ALA A 65 -6.29 4.16 -3.28
CA ALA A 65 -7.36 4.01 -2.28
C ALA A 65 -8.57 4.95 -2.48
N HIS A 66 -8.41 6.07 -3.19
CA HIS A 66 -9.46 7.09 -3.37
C HIS A 66 -9.93 7.27 -4.82
N ILE A 67 -9.52 6.40 -5.73
CA ILE A 67 -9.85 6.51 -7.17
C ILE A 67 -11.35 6.46 -7.44
N GLU A 68 -12.11 5.81 -6.59
CA GLU A 68 -13.51 5.55 -6.80
C GLU A 68 -14.44 6.77 -6.59
N GLU A 69 -13.94 7.84 -5.98
CA GLU A 69 -14.75 9.04 -5.71
C GLU A 69 -14.86 9.97 -6.92
N THR A 70 -14.13 9.68 -7.99
CA THR A 70 -14.08 10.56 -9.16
C THR A 70 -14.46 9.81 -10.44
N ALA A 71 -15.41 10.37 -11.18
CA ALA A 71 -15.89 9.82 -12.44
C ALA A 71 -14.86 10.01 -13.58
N GLY A 72 -14.61 8.95 -14.38
CA GLY A 72 -13.82 8.99 -15.61
C GLY A 72 -12.62 8.03 -15.64
N PRO A 73 -12.02 7.82 -16.82
CA PRO A 73 -10.81 7.02 -16.95
C PRO A 73 -9.65 7.69 -16.21
N ARG A 74 -8.84 6.87 -15.56
CA ARG A 74 -7.71 7.29 -14.76
C ARG A 74 -6.40 6.79 -15.33
N THR A 75 -5.42 7.66 -15.32
CA THR A 75 -4.08 7.32 -15.79
C THR A 75 -3.03 7.68 -14.74
N VAL A 76 -2.08 6.77 -14.56
CA VAL A 76 -0.86 7.00 -13.78
C VAL A 76 0.33 6.65 -14.65
N LEU A 77 1.23 7.59 -14.81
CA LEU A 77 2.48 7.42 -15.53
C LEU A 77 3.63 7.40 -14.52
N VAL A 78 4.42 6.33 -14.55
CA VAL A 78 5.63 6.17 -13.74
C VAL A 78 6.83 6.20 -14.65
N ARG A 79 7.81 7.04 -14.35
CA ARG A 79 9.06 7.17 -15.11
C ARG A 79 10.26 6.91 -14.23
N LEU A 80 11.15 6.05 -14.70
CA LEU A 80 12.50 5.94 -14.15
C LEU A 80 13.41 6.85 -14.97
N LEU A 81 13.89 7.90 -14.35
CA LEU A 81 14.66 8.96 -14.98
C LEU A 81 16.18 8.81 -14.69
N PRO A 82 17.07 9.41 -15.50
CA PRO A 82 18.48 9.45 -15.19
C PRO A 82 18.78 10.04 -13.81
N GLY A 83 19.83 9.53 -13.14
CA GLY A 83 20.20 9.95 -11.78
C GLY A 83 19.31 9.37 -10.69
N ASP A 84 18.74 8.20 -10.95
CA ASP A 84 17.91 7.41 -10.03
C ASP A 84 16.64 8.11 -9.56
N ALA A 85 16.19 9.11 -10.33
CA ALA A 85 14.94 9.80 -10.06
C ALA A 85 13.73 8.97 -10.52
N VAL A 86 12.73 8.94 -9.67
CA VAL A 86 11.41 8.39 -9.99
C VAL A 86 10.43 9.54 -10.13
N GLU A 87 9.65 9.53 -11.18
CA GLU A 87 8.56 10.48 -11.41
C GLU A 87 7.24 9.72 -11.53
N ILE A 88 6.21 10.19 -10.84
CA ILE A 88 4.86 9.67 -10.89
C ILE A 88 3.92 10.82 -11.21
N VAL A 89 3.15 10.67 -12.29
CA VAL A 89 2.18 11.66 -12.76
C VAL A 89 0.82 11.00 -12.84
N ASP A 90 -0.20 11.62 -12.29
CA ASP A 90 -1.59 11.22 -12.45
C ASP A 90 -2.47 12.38 -12.93
N ASP A 91 -3.66 12.04 -13.43
CA ASP A 91 -4.59 12.97 -14.08
C ASP A 91 -5.66 13.53 -13.11
N TRP A 92 -5.38 13.52 -11.80
CA TRP A 92 -6.27 14.14 -10.80
C TRP A 92 -5.51 14.88 -9.69
N ALA A 93 -6.07 16.00 -9.23
CA ALA A 93 -5.54 16.75 -8.11
C ALA A 93 -5.90 16.06 -6.80
N ARG A 94 -4.91 15.40 -6.20
CA ARG A 94 -5.11 14.59 -5.01
C ARG A 94 -4.90 15.34 -3.71
N TYR A 95 -4.05 16.33 -3.76
CA TYR A 95 -3.73 17.18 -2.63
C TYR A 95 -4.34 18.57 -2.82
N PRO A 96 -4.51 19.35 -1.74
CA PRO A 96 -5.04 20.69 -1.86
C PRO A 96 -4.20 21.55 -2.82
N VAL A 97 -4.86 22.19 -3.77
CA VAL A 97 -4.24 23.10 -4.75
C VAL A 97 -4.12 24.49 -4.11
N SER A 98 -3.31 24.58 -3.08
CA SER A 98 -2.93 25.83 -2.39
C SER A 98 -1.58 25.64 -1.71
N GLU A 99 -0.82 26.73 -1.57
CA GLU A 99 0.50 26.71 -0.95
C GLU A 99 0.47 26.08 0.46
N ALA A 100 -0.40 26.57 1.32
CA ALA A 100 -0.52 26.06 2.68
C ALA A 100 -0.97 24.59 2.73
N GLY A 101 -1.91 24.21 1.85
CA GLY A 101 -2.45 22.87 1.79
C GLY A 101 -1.43 21.84 1.32
N LEU A 102 -0.69 22.13 0.25
CA LEU A 102 0.35 21.22 -0.27
C LEU A 102 1.53 21.10 0.71
N ASN A 103 1.96 22.24 1.31
CA ASN A 103 3.00 22.21 2.32
C ASN A 103 2.58 21.38 3.54
N ALA A 104 1.37 21.55 4.04
CA ALA A 104 0.83 20.75 5.14
C ALA A 104 0.77 19.26 4.79
N ALA A 105 0.37 18.89 3.57
CA ALA A 105 0.36 17.51 3.10
C ALA A 105 1.78 16.89 3.07
N CYS A 106 2.82 17.69 2.82
CA CYS A 106 4.22 17.23 2.79
C CYS A 106 4.90 17.18 4.17
N THR A 107 4.38 17.89 5.19
CA THR A 107 5.08 18.07 6.46
C THR A 107 4.29 17.63 7.69
N GLU A 108 2.97 17.58 7.61
CA GLU A 108 2.11 17.24 8.75
C GLU A 108 1.73 15.75 8.72
N LEU A 109 2.37 14.94 9.58
CA LEU A 109 2.18 13.48 9.64
C LEU A 109 0.73 13.06 9.93
N GLN A 110 -0.05 13.89 10.61
CA GLN A 110 -1.46 13.63 10.90
C GLN A 110 -2.37 13.73 9.67
N ARG A 111 -1.93 14.37 8.59
CA ARG A 111 -2.66 14.44 7.31
C ARG A 111 -2.41 13.26 6.39
N GLY A 112 -1.37 12.48 6.69
CA GLY A 112 -0.95 11.30 5.95
C GLY A 112 0.56 11.13 6.04
N LEU A 113 1.03 9.90 5.89
CA LEU A 113 2.46 9.58 6.00
C LEU A 113 3.17 9.57 4.66
N GLU A 114 2.45 9.54 3.57
CA GLU A 114 2.93 9.29 2.21
C GLU A 114 3.94 10.36 1.75
N LEU A 115 3.51 11.61 1.62
CA LEU A 115 4.40 12.68 1.18
C LEU A 115 5.51 12.97 2.20
N PRO A 116 5.25 13.02 3.52
CA PRO A 116 6.31 13.18 4.50
C PRO A 116 7.39 12.09 4.42
N ILE A 117 7.02 10.82 4.24
CA ILE A 117 7.99 9.73 4.10
C ILE A 117 8.81 9.89 2.83
N LEU A 118 8.17 10.18 1.69
CA LEU A 118 8.87 10.43 0.43
C LEU A 118 9.82 11.61 0.53
N ALA A 119 9.37 12.72 1.12
CA ALA A 119 10.21 13.91 1.32
C ALA A 119 11.41 13.64 2.23
N ALA A 120 11.20 12.96 3.37
CA ALA A 120 12.24 12.69 4.35
C ALA A 120 13.29 11.69 3.86
N LEU A 121 12.88 10.65 3.09
CA LEU A 121 13.77 9.58 2.64
C LEU A 121 14.38 9.83 1.25
N SER A 122 14.10 10.99 0.67
CA SER A 122 14.68 11.41 -0.61
C SER A 122 15.80 12.42 -0.41
N ARG A 123 16.86 12.31 -1.23
CA ARG A 123 17.85 13.38 -1.38
C ARG A 123 17.17 14.63 -1.95
N ARG A 124 16.26 14.47 -2.91
CA ARG A 124 15.42 15.53 -3.46
C ARG A 124 14.02 15.01 -3.69
N PHE A 125 13.02 15.80 -3.30
CA PHE A 125 11.60 15.52 -3.48
C PHE A 125 10.91 16.77 -4.01
N GLU A 126 10.08 16.61 -5.03
CA GLU A 126 9.25 17.64 -5.63
C GLU A 126 7.80 17.14 -5.66
N ALA A 127 6.87 17.97 -5.21
CA ALA A 127 5.44 17.74 -5.35
C ALA A 127 4.79 18.91 -6.12
N GLU A 128 4.00 18.56 -7.11
CA GLU A 128 3.20 19.50 -7.88
C GLU A 128 1.76 19.01 -7.96
N VAL A 129 0.83 19.95 -7.81
CA VAL A 129 -0.62 19.70 -7.92
C VAL A 129 -1.24 20.81 -8.71
N TRP A 130 -2.15 20.48 -9.62
CA TRP A 130 -2.88 21.47 -10.39
C TRP A 130 -4.35 21.07 -10.57
N ALA A 131 -5.24 22.05 -10.47
CA ALA A 131 -6.65 21.96 -10.82
C ALA A 131 -7.25 23.36 -10.97
N ASP A 132 -8.35 23.47 -11.70
CA ASP A 132 -9.17 24.69 -11.81
C ASP A 132 -8.37 25.94 -12.20
N GLY A 133 -7.36 25.78 -13.03
CA GLY A 133 -6.51 26.87 -13.48
C GLY A 133 -5.36 27.23 -12.56
N THR A 134 -5.28 26.67 -11.37
CA THR A 134 -4.22 26.91 -10.39
C THR A 134 -3.20 25.75 -10.40
N TRP A 135 -1.94 26.09 -10.22
CA TRP A 135 -0.81 25.15 -10.08
C TRP A 135 0.02 25.51 -8.86
N VAL A 136 0.35 24.51 -8.06
CA VAL A 136 1.15 24.67 -6.83
C VAL A 136 2.31 23.68 -6.84
N ARG A 137 3.51 24.14 -6.45
CA ARG A 137 4.72 23.31 -6.38
C ARG A 137 5.49 23.56 -5.09
N THR A 138 6.08 22.52 -4.53
CA THR A 138 7.00 22.59 -3.39
C THR A 138 8.19 21.64 -3.60
N GLU A 139 9.35 22.00 -3.03
CA GLU A 139 10.58 21.22 -3.15
C GLU A 139 11.22 21.00 -1.77
N PHE A 140 11.73 19.78 -1.55
CA PHE A 140 12.42 19.39 -0.33
C PHE A 140 13.77 18.74 -0.67
N GLU A 141 14.73 18.92 0.22
CA GLU A 141 16.00 18.21 0.22
C GLU A 141 16.19 17.56 1.59
N GLU A 142 16.31 16.23 1.61
CA GLU A 142 16.45 15.44 2.84
C GLU A 142 15.36 15.75 3.91
N GLY A 143 14.12 16.03 3.46
CA GLY A 143 13.00 16.39 4.31
C GLY A 143 12.90 17.86 4.70
N ARG A 144 13.87 18.68 4.32
CA ARG A 144 13.88 20.12 4.57
C ARG A 144 13.27 20.87 3.41
N LEU A 145 12.34 21.76 3.69
CA LEU A 145 11.77 22.64 2.68
C LEU A 145 12.86 23.56 2.10
N MET A 146 13.08 23.46 0.78
CA MET A 146 14.08 24.28 0.07
C MET A 146 13.43 25.44 -0.65
N THR A 147 12.34 25.15 -1.35
CA THR A 147 11.75 26.12 -2.25
C THR A 147 10.24 25.91 -2.31
N GLY A 148 9.50 27.03 -2.26
CA GLY A 148 8.04 27.02 -2.27
C GLY A 148 7.42 27.02 -0.89
N PRO A 149 6.13 26.76 -0.81
CA PRO A 149 5.28 26.47 -1.97
C PRO A 149 5.14 27.68 -2.90
N PHE A 150 5.05 27.44 -4.21
CA PHE A 150 4.74 28.44 -5.24
C PHE A 150 3.39 28.15 -5.83
N GLU A 151 2.62 29.21 -6.03
CA GLU A 151 1.34 29.14 -6.73
C GLU A 151 1.44 29.94 -8.05
N SER A 152 0.83 29.42 -9.11
CA SER A 152 0.75 30.05 -10.43
C SER A 152 -0.61 29.76 -11.06
N GLU A 153 -1.03 30.64 -11.93
CA GLU A 153 -2.26 30.47 -12.72
C GLU A 153 -1.95 29.89 -14.12
N GLY A 154 -2.99 29.40 -14.79
CA GLY A 154 -2.93 28.97 -16.20
C GLY A 154 -2.75 27.45 -16.40
N ALA A 155 -2.86 26.65 -15.34
CA ALA A 155 -2.87 25.18 -15.49
C ALA A 155 -4.12 24.72 -16.21
N MET A 156 -3.95 23.77 -17.17
CA MET A 156 -5.07 23.14 -17.86
C MET A 156 -5.32 21.73 -17.27
N GLY A 157 -6.60 21.43 -17.03
CA GLY A 157 -7.00 20.14 -16.45
C GLY A 157 -6.67 20.03 -14.96
N SER A 158 -6.54 18.81 -14.48
CA SER A 158 -6.13 18.51 -13.10
C SER A 158 -5.06 17.41 -13.09
N GLY A 159 -4.25 17.39 -12.04
CA GLY A 159 -3.24 16.35 -11.89
C GLY A 159 -2.35 16.54 -10.67
N THR A 160 -1.54 15.52 -10.44
CA THR A 160 -0.48 15.52 -9.45
C THR A 160 0.79 14.98 -10.07
N ARG A 161 1.94 15.60 -9.79
CA ARG A 161 3.25 15.07 -10.12
C ARG A 161 4.10 14.98 -8.85
N LEU A 162 4.63 13.80 -8.58
CA LEU A 162 5.68 13.60 -7.58
C LEU A 162 6.96 13.19 -8.29
N ARG A 163 8.04 13.83 -7.95
CA ARG A 163 9.38 13.45 -8.40
C ARG A 163 10.31 13.36 -7.21
N PHE A 164 11.02 12.25 -7.10
CA PHE A 164 11.93 12.03 -5.98
C PHE A 164 13.16 11.23 -6.40
N VAL A 165 14.26 11.49 -5.68
CA VAL A 165 15.51 10.75 -5.79
C VAL A 165 15.74 10.10 -4.44
N PRO A 166 15.66 8.75 -4.32
CA PRO A 166 15.99 8.06 -3.07
C PRO A 166 17.34 8.49 -2.53
N ASP A 167 17.43 8.66 -1.21
CA ASP A 167 18.69 9.16 -0.62
C ASP A 167 19.72 8.02 -0.48
N PRO A 168 20.89 8.11 -1.13
CA PRO A 168 21.92 7.08 -1.02
C PRO A 168 22.52 6.97 0.40
N GLN A 169 22.39 7.98 1.26
CA GLN A 169 22.76 7.86 2.68
C GLN A 169 21.88 6.88 3.44
N ILE A 170 20.66 6.62 2.94
CA ILE A 170 19.68 5.71 3.56
C ILE A 170 19.67 4.36 2.84
N PHE A 171 19.67 4.36 1.51
CA PHE A 171 19.47 3.17 0.68
C PHE A 171 20.78 2.65 0.03
N GLY A 172 21.90 3.31 0.29
CA GLY A 172 23.16 2.99 -0.40
C GLY A 172 23.11 3.32 -1.90
N ASP A 173 23.96 2.66 -2.68
CA ASP A 173 24.03 2.84 -4.15
C ASP A 173 23.00 1.98 -4.90
N THR A 174 21.99 1.47 -4.22
CA THR A 174 20.93 0.66 -4.83
C THR A 174 19.92 1.54 -5.56
N ARG A 175 19.37 1.00 -6.66
CA ARG A 175 18.44 1.69 -7.56
C ARG A 175 17.05 1.04 -7.49
N THR A 176 16.06 1.79 -7.92
CA THR A 176 14.74 1.23 -8.17
C THR A 176 14.84 0.16 -9.27
N ASP A 177 14.37 -1.05 -8.96
CA ASP A 177 14.36 -2.18 -9.89
C ASP A 177 13.16 -2.05 -10.84
N PRO A 178 13.38 -1.91 -12.17
CA PRO A 178 12.31 -1.79 -13.14
C PRO A 178 11.40 -3.03 -13.21
N ASP A 179 11.96 -4.23 -13.04
CA ASP A 179 11.20 -5.49 -13.15
C ASP A 179 10.30 -5.68 -11.92
N TRP A 180 10.83 -5.35 -10.74
CA TRP A 180 10.01 -5.30 -9.52
C TRP A 180 8.87 -4.28 -9.68
N LEU A 181 9.18 -3.10 -10.21
CA LEU A 181 8.19 -2.04 -10.41
C LEU A 181 7.11 -2.45 -11.42
N ALA A 182 7.50 -3.07 -12.54
CA ALA A 182 6.57 -3.61 -13.53
C ALA A 182 5.60 -4.63 -12.91
N THR A 183 6.14 -5.60 -12.15
CA THR A 183 5.33 -6.59 -11.42
C THR A 183 4.37 -5.92 -10.44
N ARG A 184 4.82 -4.88 -9.75
CA ARG A 184 3.99 -4.15 -8.79
C ARG A 184 2.88 -3.36 -9.49
N LEU A 185 3.15 -2.73 -10.62
CA LEU A 185 2.14 -1.99 -11.40
C LEU A 185 1.11 -2.94 -12.03
N GLU A 186 1.53 -4.12 -12.50
CA GLU A 186 0.62 -5.15 -12.96
C GLU A 186 -0.35 -5.57 -11.83
N GLU A 187 0.18 -5.86 -10.64
CA GLU A 187 -0.64 -6.18 -9.47
C GLU A 187 -1.62 -5.05 -9.12
N LEU A 188 -1.14 -3.81 -9.09
CA LEU A 188 -1.99 -2.65 -8.79
C LEU A 188 -3.10 -2.44 -9.83
N SER A 189 -2.84 -2.75 -11.10
CA SER A 189 -3.85 -2.60 -12.15
C SER A 189 -5.07 -3.49 -11.95
N VAL A 190 -4.89 -4.68 -11.35
CA VAL A 190 -6.01 -5.59 -11.03
C VAL A 190 -6.70 -5.27 -9.71
N LEU A 191 -6.03 -4.55 -8.80
CA LEU A 191 -6.62 -4.13 -7.53
C LEU A 191 -7.47 -2.87 -7.67
N ASP A 192 -7.21 -2.07 -8.73
CA ASP A 192 -7.88 -0.80 -9.01
C ASP A 192 -8.43 -0.80 -10.44
N ALA A 193 -9.59 -1.44 -10.59
CA ALA A 193 -10.24 -1.65 -11.87
C ALA A 193 -10.39 -0.34 -12.68
N GLY A 194 -10.03 -0.38 -13.97
CA GLY A 194 -10.17 0.75 -14.88
C GLY A 194 -9.07 1.81 -14.81
N VAL A 195 -8.07 1.65 -13.93
CA VAL A 195 -6.88 2.50 -13.90
C VAL A 195 -5.85 2.02 -14.90
N ARG A 196 -5.35 2.92 -15.73
CA ARG A 196 -4.27 2.65 -16.68
C ARG A 196 -2.94 3.07 -16.07
N LEU A 197 -2.07 2.11 -15.80
CA LEU A 197 -0.73 2.32 -15.27
C LEU A 197 0.29 2.16 -16.40
N THR A 198 1.18 3.13 -16.56
CA THR A 198 2.23 3.08 -17.58
C THR A 198 3.59 3.24 -16.90
N LEU A 199 4.53 2.37 -17.24
CA LEU A 199 5.93 2.44 -16.82
C LEU A 199 6.81 2.81 -18.01
N GLU A 200 7.56 3.89 -17.88
CA GLU A 200 8.63 4.28 -18.80
C GLU A 200 9.99 4.08 -18.10
N SER A 201 10.83 3.21 -18.67
CA SER A 201 12.19 2.94 -18.18
C SER A 201 13.17 2.89 -19.35
N GLY A 202 14.02 3.89 -19.47
CA GLY A 202 14.91 4.05 -20.62
C GLY A 202 14.12 4.20 -21.91
N SER A 203 14.29 3.25 -22.84
CA SER A 203 13.55 3.20 -24.12
C SER A 203 12.31 2.27 -24.08
N GLN A 204 12.06 1.64 -22.96
CA GLN A 204 10.94 0.70 -22.81
C GLN A 204 9.72 1.39 -22.20
N THR A 205 8.55 1.07 -22.75
CA THR A 205 7.27 1.49 -22.20
C THR A 205 6.37 0.26 -22.06
N GLN A 206 5.84 0.07 -20.85
CA GLN A 206 4.90 -1.00 -20.53
C GLN A 206 3.62 -0.38 -20.00
N THR A 207 2.47 -0.94 -20.38
CA THR A 207 1.16 -0.48 -19.90
C THR A 207 0.40 -1.62 -19.28
N PHE A 208 -0.14 -1.40 -18.10
CA PHE A 208 -0.94 -2.34 -17.31
C PHE A 208 -2.35 -1.77 -17.20
N PHE A 209 -3.34 -2.57 -17.55
CA PHE A 209 -4.73 -2.15 -17.54
C PHE A 209 -5.66 -3.34 -17.39
N ALA A 210 -6.41 -3.36 -16.30
CA ALA A 210 -7.39 -4.39 -15.98
C ALA A 210 -8.77 -3.71 -15.78
N PRO A 211 -9.58 -3.58 -16.84
CA PRO A 211 -10.87 -2.88 -16.76
C PRO A 211 -11.85 -3.55 -15.80
N GLU A 212 -11.78 -4.88 -15.65
CA GLU A 212 -12.62 -5.66 -14.76
C GLU A 212 -11.92 -6.03 -13.43
N GLY A 213 -10.73 -5.48 -13.16
CA GLY A 213 -10.01 -5.63 -11.90
C GLY A 213 -9.67 -7.08 -11.55
N LEU A 214 -10.13 -7.55 -10.38
CA LEU A 214 -9.88 -8.93 -9.94
C LEU A 214 -10.44 -10.00 -10.88
N ALA A 215 -11.49 -9.69 -11.66
CA ALA A 215 -12.00 -10.62 -12.65
C ALA A 215 -11.01 -10.84 -13.79
N ASP A 216 -10.23 -9.81 -14.20
CA ASP A 216 -9.15 -9.96 -15.18
C ASP A 216 -8.01 -10.82 -14.61
N TRP A 217 -7.71 -10.71 -13.32
CA TRP A 217 -6.73 -11.56 -12.65
C TRP A 217 -7.14 -13.04 -12.70
N VAL A 218 -8.42 -13.34 -12.43
CA VAL A 218 -8.98 -14.70 -12.54
C VAL A 218 -8.97 -15.16 -14.01
N ALA A 219 -9.39 -14.29 -14.95
CA ALA A 219 -9.42 -14.61 -16.38
C ALA A 219 -8.05 -15.05 -16.93
N GLY A 220 -6.98 -14.44 -16.46
CA GLY A 220 -5.61 -14.81 -16.84
C GLY A 220 -5.15 -16.18 -16.32
N ARG A 221 -5.91 -16.83 -15.45
CA ARG A 221 -5.58 -18.11 -14.77
C ARG A 221 -6.50 -19.25 -15.11
N VAL A 222 -7.59 -18.98 -15.82
CA VAL A 222 -8.57 -19.98 -16.23
C VAL A 222 -8.60 -20.14 -17.75
N ARG A 223 -9.26 -21.19 -18.26
CA ARG A 223 -9.42 -21.36 -19.69
C ARG A 223 -10.33 -20.28 -20.27
N THR A 224 -10.04 -19.85 -21.49
CA THR A 224 -10.91 -18.92 -22.22
C THR A 224 -12.35 -19.47 -22.29
N GLY A 225 -13.31 -18.63 -21.91
CA GLY A 225 -14.72 -19.00 -21.85
C GLY A 225 -15.17 -19.60 -20.51
N SER A 226 -14.30 -19.72 -19.52
CA SER A 226 -14.71 -20.03 -18.15
C SER A 226 -15.63 -18.95 -17.60
N ARG A 227 -16.65 -19.36 -16.84
CA ARG A 227 -17.54 -18.41 -16.17
C ARG A 227 -16.81 -17.83 -14.96
N ILE A 228 -16.66 -16.51 -14.95
CA ILE A 228 -16.08 -15.77 -13.84
C ILE A 228 -17.20 -15.01 -13.11
N ALA A 229 -17.29 -15.20 -11.82
CA ALA A 229 -18.19 -14.42 -10.96
C ALA A 229 -17.39 -13.30 -10.29
N ARG A 230 -18.04 -12.17 -10.04
CA ARG A 230 -17.46 -11.00 -9.37
C ARG A 230 -18.49 -10.39 -8.43
N GLY A 231 -18.06 -9.96 -7.25
CA GLY A 231 -18.88 -9.22 -6.31
C GLY A 231 -18.11 -8.08 -5.68
N VAL A 232 -18.75 -6.94 -5.52
CA VAL A 232 -18.18 -5.75 -4.88
C VAL A 232 -19.17 -5.23 -3.87
N VAL A 233 -18.71 -5.03 -2.64
CA VAL A 233 -19.54 -4.48 -1.55
C VAL A 233 -18.76 -3.40 -0.80
N ARG A 234 -19.48 -2.37 -0.39
CA ARG A 234 -19.01 -1.29 0.47
C ARG A 234 -19.85 -1.20 1.71
N ALA A 235 -19.22 -1.01 2.85
CA ALA A 235 -19.87 -0.79 4.13
C ALA A 235 -19.06 0.23 4.94
N SER A 236 -19.61 1.42 5.11
CA SER A 236 -18.94 2.53 5.81
C SER A 236 -17.59 2.88 5.14
N GLN A 237 -16.47 2.62 5.82
CA GLN A 237 -15.10 2.89 5.34
C GLN A 237 -14.41 1.64 4.79
N GLU A 238 -15.14 0.53 4.69
CA GLU A 238 -14.62 -0.73 4.21
C GLU A 238 -15.14 -1.04 2.81
N ARG A 239 -14.30 -1.66 1.99
CA ARG A 239 -14.64 -2.19 0.68
C ARG A 239 -14.11 -3.60 0.55
N CYS A 240 -14.90 -4.47 -0.01
CA CYS A 240 -14.48 -5.78 -0.42
C CYS A 240 -14.84 -6.04 -1.87
N GLU A 241 -13.87 -6.48 -2.65
CA GLU A 241 -14.06 -7.01 -4.00
C GLU A 241 -13.58 -8.46 -4.02
N VAL A 242 -14.35 -9.32 -4.68
CA VAL A 242 -14.04 -10.73 -4.90
C VAL A 242 -14.28 -11.08 -6.36
N ALA A 243 -13.45 -11.98 -6.89
CA ALA A 243 -13.70 -12.61 -8.19
C ALA A 243 -13.28 -14.08 -8.12
N TRP A 244 -14.00 -14.97 -8.82
CA TRP A 244 -13.66 -16.39 -8.81
C TRP A 244 -14.20 -17.13 -10.03
N ALA A 245 -13.61 -18.28 -10.28
CA ALA A 245 -14.12 -19.29 -11.21
C ALA A 245 -13.87 -20.68 -10.65
N TRP A 246 -14.77 -21.61 -10.96
CA TRP A 246 -14.58 -23.03 -10.71
C TRP A 246 -13.87 -23.65 -11.89
N VAL A 247 -12.87 -24.47 -11.63
CA VAL A 247 -12.03 -25.09 -12.68
C VAL A 247 -11.77 -26.57 -12.39
N GLU A 248 -11.57 -27.32 -13.44
CA GLU A 248 -11.03 -28.68 -13.36
C GLU A 248 -9.50 -28.57 -13.32
N ALA A 249 -8.91 -28.56 -12.14
CA ALA A 249 -7.47 -28.43 -11.91
C ALA A 249 -7.03 -29.35 -10.77
N ALA A 250 -5.71 -29.50 -10.58
CA ALA A 250 -5.17 -30.31 -9.49
C ALA A 250 -5.22 -29.58 -8.14
N GLU A 251 -5.12 -28.24 -8.15
CA GLU A 251 -5.06 -27.41 -6.95
C GLU A 251 -5.79 -26.09 -7.17
N SER A 252 -6.28 -25.51 -6.08
CA SER A 252 -6.87 -24.16 -6.07
C SER A 252 -5.78 -23.09 -6.02
N ASP A 253 -6.00 -21.96 -6.74
CA ASP A 253 -5.16 -20.75 -6.66
C ASP A 253 -6.02 -19.62 -6.09
N VAL A 254 -5.82 -19.31 -4.80
CA VAL A 254 -6.57 -18.25 -4.09
C VAL A 254 -5.62 -17.23 -3.55
N ARG A 255 -5.86 -15.95 -3.87
CA ARG A 255 -5.04 -14.85 -3.39
C ARG A 255 -5.85 -13.77 -2.70
N GLY A 256 -5.24 -13.19 -1.65
CA GLY A 256 -5.81 -12.12 -0.87
C GLY A 256 -4.92 -10.88 -0.82
N TRP A 257 -5.57 -9.71 -0.82
CA TRP A 257 -4.91 -8.42 -0.59
C TRP A 257 -5.68 -7.61 0.44
N VAL A 258 -4.95 -6.82 1.22
CA VAL A 258 -5.49 -5.88 2.18
C VAL A 258 -4.81 -4.53 1.99
N ASN A 259 -5.59 -3.49 1.68
CA ASN A 259 -5.08 -2.14 1.39
C ASN A 259 -3.94 -2.17 0.34
N GLY A 260 -4.13 -2.95 -0.72
CA GLY A 260 -3.16 -3.12 -1.79
C GLY A 260 -1.92 -3.97 -1.46
N VAL A 261 -1.83 -4.58 -0.28
CA VAL A 261 -0.72 -5.47 0.13
C VAL A 261 -1.16 -6.93 0.02
N HIS A 262 -0.39 -7.73 -0.71
CA HIS A 262 -0.62 -9.17 -0.82
C HIS A 262 -0.37 -9.88 0.51
N THR A 263 -1.36 -10.61 1.01
CA THR A 263 -1.26 -11.43 2.22
C THR A 263 -0.84 -12.86 1.83
N GLN A 264 0.46 -13.10 1.76
CA GLN A 264 1.02 -14.35 1.22
C GLN A 264 0.62 -15.60 2.02
N GLU A 265 0.35 -15.44 3.31
CA GLU A 265 -0.09 -16.49 4.22
C GLU A 265 -1.64 -16.56 4.35
N GLY A 266 -2.37 -15.72 3.58
CA GLY A 266 -3.83 -15.64 3.60
C GLY A 266 -4.38 -14.76 4.71
N GLY A 267 -5.37 -15.25 5.43
CA GLY A 267 -6.01 -14.59 6.55
C GLY A 267 -7.53 -14.66 6.50
N THR A 268 -8.18 -14.03 7.46
CA THR A 268 -9.63 -14.12 7.69
C THR A 268 -10.49 -13.77 6.47
N HIS A 269 -10.00 -12.91 5.57
CA HIS A 269 -10.68 -12.55 4.32
C HIS A 269 -10.61 -13.69 3.29
N VAL A 270 -9.47 -14.37 3.16
CA VAL A 270 -9.28 -15.51 2.26
C VAL A 270 -10.08 -16.71 2.78
N GLU A 271 -9.99 -16.97 4.08
CA GLU A 271 -10.72 -18.07 4.74
C GLU A 271 -12.24 -17.91 4.58
N ALA A 272 -12.77 -16.70 4.85
CA ALA A 272 -14.19 -16.41 4.70
C ALA A 272 -14.69 -16.59 3.26
N LEU A 273 -13.87 -16.24 2.25
CA LEU A 273 -14.20 -16.49 0.84
C LEU A 273 -14.21 -17.98 0.53
N CYS A 274 -13.16 -18.70 0.92
CA CYS A 274 -13.03 -20.15 0.66
C CYS A 274 -14.16 -20.94 1.33
N GLU A 275 -14.46 -20.67 2.60
CA GLU A 275 -15.57 -21.32 3.31
C GLU A 275 -16.90 -21.07 2.62
N PHE A 276 -17.22 -19.81 2.29
CA PHE A 276 -18.46 -19.48 1.62
C PHE A 276 -18.59 -20.17 0.26
N LEU A 277 -17.55 -20.17 -0.55
CA LEU A 277 -17.57 -20.78 -1.87
C LEU A 277 -17.58 -22.30 -1.83
N ALA A 278 -16.97 -22.93 -0.80
CA ALA A 278 -17.03 -24.40 -0.64
C ALA A 278 -18.48 -24.93 -0.56
N ASP A 279 -19.37 -24.19 0.10
CA ASP A 279 -20.80 -24.54 0.21
C ASP A 279 -21.55 -24.38 -1.13
N HIS A 280 -20.95 -23.70 -2.12
CA HIS A 280 -21.57 -23.38 -3.42
C HIS A 280 -20.84 -24.03 -4.60
N ALA A 281 -19.90 -24.93 -4.35
CA ALA A 281 -19.15 -25.62 -5.39
C ALA A 281 -20.07 -26.52 -6.25
N PRO A 282 -19.92 -26.47 -7.61
CA PRO A 282 -20.72 -27.29 -8.50
C PRO A 282 -20.54 -28.80 -8.25
N SER A 283 -19.36 -29.22 -7.88
CA SER A 283 -19.04 -30.56 -7.40
C SER A 283 -17.77 -30.54 -6.54
N PRO A 284 -17.54 -31.58 -5.69
CA PRO A 284 -16.33 -31.68 -4.85
C PRO A 284 -15.01 -31.78 -5.62
N GLU A 285 -15.05 -32.10 -6.91
CA GLU A 285 -13.87 -32.25 -7.76
C GLU A 285 -13.38 -30.93 -8.37
N HIS A 286 -14.19 -29.86 -8.27
CA HIS A 286 -13.79 -28.55 -8.79
C HIS A 286 -12.84 -27.86 -7.82
N CYS A 287 -11.75 -27.35 -8.38
CA CYS A 287 -10.86 -26.42 -7.71
C CYS A 287 -11.30 -24.97 -7.91
N LEU A 288 -10.79 -24.09 -7.08
CA LEU A 288 -11.13 -22.67 -7.05
C LEU A 288 -9.96 -21.82 -7.53
N VAL A 289 -10.18 -21.00 -8.53
CA VAL A 289 -9.32 -19.83 -8.82
C VAL A 289 -10.05 -18.60 -8.33
N ALA A 290 -9.51 -17.94 -7.31
CA ALA A 290 -10.18 -16.81 -6.67
C ALA A 290 -9.24 -15.71 -6.21
N ALA A 291 -9.77 -14.51 -6.15
CA ALA A 291 -9.11 -13.32 -5.66
C ALA A 291 -10.03 -12.55 -4.70
N VAL A 292 -9.47 -12.01 -3.62
CA VAL A 292 -10.17 -11.14 -2.68
C VAL A 292 -9.29 -9.93 -2.33
N HIS A 293 -9.85 -8.74 -2.47
CA HIS A 293 -9.21 -7.49 -2.05
C HIS A 293 -10.12 -6.77 -1.05
N VAL A 294 -9.53 -6.42 0.09
CA VAL A 294 -10.20 -5.69 1.15
C VAL A 294 -9.50 -4.37 1.41
N ASN A 295 -10.25 -3.28 1.40
CA ASN A 295 -9.80 -1.99 1.93
C ASN A 295 -10.49 -1.77 3.28
N MET A 296 -9.68 -1.49 4.32
CA MET A 296 -10.18 -1.25 5.68
C MET A 296 -9.25 -0.32 6.46
N PRO A 297 -9.78 0.55 7.35
CA PRO A 297 -8.96 1.57 8.02
C PRO A 297 -7.98 1.00 9.05
N HIS A 298 -8.34 -0.09 9.73
CA HIS A 298 -7.56 -0.63 10.86
C HIS A 298 -7.32 -2.15 10.74
N PRO A 299 -6.55 -2.62 9.73
CA PRO A 299 -6.25 -4.04 9.58
C PRO A 299 -5.35 -4.52 10.72
N ARG A 300 -5.69 -5.68 11.29
CA ARG A 300 -4.85 -6.36 12.27
C ARG A 300 -4.12 -7.50 11.58
N TYR A 301 -2.80 -7.45 11.58
CA TYR A 301 -1.96 -8.50 11.03
C TYR A 301 -1.33 -9.30 12.17
N GLU A 302 -1.11 -10.60 11.96
CA GLU A 302 -0.47 -11.46 12.95
C GLU A 302 1.05 -11.22 13.04
N SER A 303 1.63 -10.61 12.00
CA SER A 303 3.05 -10.32 11.95
C SER A 303 3.36 -8.97 11.29
N PRO A 304 4.53 -8.37 11.58
CA PRO A 304 4.95 -7.11 10.96
C PRO A 304 5.09 -7.18 9.43
N ILE A 305 5.33 -8.36 8.86
CA ILE A 305 5.44 -8.57 7.40
C ILE A 305 4.08 -8.55 6.69
N LYS A 306 2.96 -8.45 7.44
CA LYS A 306 1.59 -8.40 6.91
C LYS A 306 1.20 -9.62 6.06
N GLY A 307 1.78 -10.77 6.34
CA GLY A 307 1.55 -12.00 5.60
C GLY A 307 0.15 -12.59 5.81
N TYR A 308 -0.44 -12.40 6.99
CA TYR A 308 -1.73 -12.94 7.39
C TYR A 308 -2.61 -11.86 8.04
N LEU A 309 -3.86 -11.72 7.57
CA LEU A 309 -4.85 -10.84 8.17
C LEU A 309 -5.60 -11.54 9.30
N GLY A 310 -5.46 -11.04 10.53
CA GLY A 310 -6.17 -11.51 11.73
C GLY A 310 -7.34 -10.61 12.13
N SER A 311 -8.20 -10.23 11.17
CA SER A 311 -9.35 -9.32 11.37
C SER A 311 -10.67 -10.04 11.07
N PRO A 312 -11.23 -10.84 11.99
CA PRO A 312 -12.45 -11.64 11.73
C PRO A 312 -13.69 -10.79 11.46
N GLU A 313 -13.69 -9.53 11.85
CA GLU A 313 -14.77 -8.57 11.57
C GLU A 313 -15.01 -8.32 10.08
N ILE A 314 -14.04 -8.63 9.19
CA ILE A 314 -14.19 -8.46 7.75
C ILE A 314 -14.96 -9.62 7.10
N SER A 315 -15.03 -10.78 7.73
CA SER A 315 -15.63 -12.00 7.16
C SER A 315 -17.07 -11.82 6.69
N PRO A 316 -17.97 -11.11 7.39
CA PRO A 316 -19.32 -10.86 6.90
C PRO A 316 -19.35 -10.05 5.59
N LEU A 317 -18.45 -9.08 5.43
CA LEU A 317 -18.36 -8.25 4.22
C LEU A 317 -17.88 -9.07 3.03
N VAL A 318 -16.90 -9.96 3.23
CA VAL A 318 -16.40 -10.88 2.21
C VAL A 318 -17.50 -11.84 1.75
N ARG A 319 -18.22 -12.45 2.69
CA ARG A 319 -19.34 -13.36 2.36
C ARG A 319 -20.44 -12.63 1.60
N LEU A 320 -20.77 -11.40 1.96
CA LEU A 320 -21.75 -10.58 1.27
C LEU A 320 -21.29 -10.25 -0.16
N ALA A 321 -20.01 -9.91 -0.37
CA ALA A 321 -19.44 -9.69 -1.70
C ALA A 321 -19.52 -10.96 -2.55
N ALA A 322 -19.17 -12.13 -2.00
CA ALA A 322 -19.29 -13.40 -2.70
C ALA A 322 -20.75 -13.73 -3.05
N GLN A 323 -21.67 -13.48 -2.14
CA GLN A 323 -23.10 -13.68 -2.38
C GLN A 323 -23.62 -12.79 -3.53
N THR A 324 -23.22 -11.52 -3.58
CA THR A 324 -23.57 -10.60 -4.67
C THR A 324 -23.13 -11.15 -6.02
N GLY A 325 -21.90 -11.66 -6.12
CA GLY A 325 -21.35 -12.25 -7.36
C GLY A 325 -22.05 -13.53 -7.80
N LEU A 326 -22.66 -14.31 -6.88
CA LEU A 326 -23.48 -15.46 -7.26
C LEU A 326 -24.76 -15.04 -7.99
N PHE A 327 -25.38 -13.93 -7.59
CA PHE A 327 -26.65 -13.45 -8.18
C PHE A 327 -26.44 -12.72 -9.51
N GLU A 328 -25.39 -11.93 -9.66
CA GLU A 328 -25.11 -11.20 -10.89
C GLU A 328 -24.63 -12.12 -12.03
N GLY A 329 -24.19 -13.31 -11.70
CA GLY A 329 -23.73 -14.32 -12.64
C GLY A 329 -24.80 -15.33 -13.07
N SER A 330 -26.09 -15.16 -12.68
CA SER A 330 -27.19 -16.12 -12.96
C SER A 330 -27.87 -15.85 -14.30
#